data_6bc7546f8d5f59b96c33387407ab98ac
#
_entry.id   6bc7546f8d5f59b96c33387407ab98ac
#
_cell.length_a   1.000
_cell.length_b   1.000
_cell.length_c   1.000
_cell.angle_alpha   90.00
_cell.angle_beta   90.00
_cell.angle_gamma   90.00
#
_symmetry.space_group_name_H-M   'P 1'
#
loop_
_entity.id
_entity.type
_entity.pdbx_description
1 polymer ?
#
loop_
_entity_poly.entity_id
_entity_poly.type
_entity_poly.pdbx_seq_one_letter_code
_entity_poly.pdbx_strand_id
1 'polypeptide(L)'
;NVLYFITIFLYVLAIVFNAVSEYFFYNEFGVRYNFIAVDYLIYTNEVIGNILESYPVLPLFSGVFIVSLALTIWVYLKTRKGLLDLPNIFIKGISLVAYGILLAASVFALSKIKLNSSNIFQNEISANGLVKFYDAFNNKVLDFDVFYPTMDTQKALNEELGRLHTDK
;
A
#
# COMPACT_ATOMS: atom_id res chain seq x y z
N ASN A 1 11.07 -26.03 12.09
CA ASN A 1 12.13 -25.03 11.86
C ASN A 1 12.07 -24.41 10.45
N VAL A 2 11.87 -25.22 9.39
CA VAL A 2 11.81 -24.73 8.01
C VAL A 2 10.60 -23.82 7.80
N LEU A 3 9.42 -24.24 8.24
CA LEU A 3 8.19 -23.44 8.12
C LEU A 3 8.32 -22.08 8.80
N TYR A 4 8.91 -22.03 9.99
CA TYR A 4 9.15 -20.79 10.71
C TYR A 4 10.10 -19.86 9.95
N PHE A 5 11.20 -20.38 9.40
CA PHE A 5 12.09 -19.61 8.57
C PHE A 5 11.40 -19.02 7.33
N ILE A 6 10.62 -19.83 6.62
CA ILE A 6 9.86 -19.40 5.45
C ILE A 6 8.86 -18.31 5.82
N THR A 7 8.14 -18.46 6.93
CA THR A 7 7.17 -17.45 7.40
C THR A 7 7.85 -16.10 7.69
N ILE A 8 8.99 -16.10 8.40
CA ILE A 8 9.75 -14.88 8.64
C ILE A 8 10.22 -14.29 7.32
N PHE A 9 10.75 -15.12 6.42
CA PHE A 9 11.26 -14.65 5.13
C PHE A 9 10.18 -13.95 4.31
N LEU A 10 9.01 -14.55 4.18
CA LEU A 10 7.89 -13.94 3.44
C LEU A 10 7.44 -12.62 4.07
N TYR A 11 7.41 -12.56 5.41
CA TYR A 11 7.02 -11.35 6.12
C TYR A 11 8.04 -10.23 5.94
N VAL A 12 9.32 -10.54 6.10
CA VAL A 12 10.42 -9.57 5.91
C VAL A 12 10.48 -9.13 4.45
N LEU A 13 10.33 -10.06 3.50
CA LEU A 13 10.29 -9.76 2.07
C LEU A 13 9.17 -8.78 1.74
N ALA A 14 7.96 -9.01 2.26
CA ALA A 14 6.84 -8.11 2.05
C ALA A 14 7.09 -6.70 2.62
N ILE A 15 7.70 -6.59 3.80
CA ILE A 15 8.04 -5.30 4.41
C ILE A 15 9.11 -4.57 3.60
N VAL A 16 10.20 -5.24 3.23
CA VAL A 16 11.31 -4.64 2.46
C VAL A 16 10.82 -4.25 1.07
N PHE A 17 10.07 -5.12 0.40
CA PHE A 17 9.47 -4.82 -0.90
C PHE A 17 8.56 -3.60 -0.83
N ASN A 18 7.66 -3.55 0.16
CA ASN A 18 6.77 -2.40 0.35
C ASN A 18 7.55 -1.10 0.58
N ALA A 19 8.60 -1.11 1.41
CA ALA A 19 9.40 0.07 1.68
C ALA A 19 10.12 0.58 0.42
N VAL A 20 10.70 -0.32 -0.37
CA VAL A 20 11.38 0.03 -1.62
C VAL A 20 10.39 0.52 -2.66
N SER A 21 9.28 -0.18 -2.84
CA SER A 21 8.22 0.16 -3.78
C SER A 21 7.58 1.53 -3.45
N GLU A 22 7.34 1.81 -2.15
CA GLU A 22 6.82 3.10 -1.71
C GLU A 22 7.82 4.24 -1.93
N TYR A 23 9.12 3.97 -1.75
CA TYR A 23 10.17 4.95 -2.05
C TYR A 23 10.18 5.34 -3.53
N PHE A 24 10.14 4.37 -4.45
CA PHE A 24 10.10 4.65 -5.88
C PHE A 24 8.81 5.35 -6.29
N PHE A 25 7.68 4.94 -5.74
CA PHE A 25 6.40 5.59 -6.00
C PHE A 25 6.42 7.06 -5.54
N TYR A 26 6.94 7.32 -4.34
CA TYR A 26 7.06 8.69 -3.83
C TYR A 26 8.02 9.54 -4.68
N ASN A 27 9.10 8.96 -5.15
CA ASN A 27 10.08 9.66 -5.99
C ASN A 27 9.51 10.01 -7.37
N GLU A 28 8.61 9.18 -7.91
CA GLU A 28 7.97 9.40 -9.20
C GLU A 28 6.81 10.39 -9.11
N PHE A 29 5.96 10.26 -8.10
CA PHE A 29 4.69 10.99 -7.99
C PHE A 29 4.68 12.11 -6.94
N GLY A 30 5.69 12.21 -6.08
CA GLY A 30 5.76 13.18 -4.99
C GLY A 30 4.72 12.97 -3.87
N VAL A 31 4.00 11.85 -3.91
CA VAL A 31 2.95 11.50 -2.95
C VAL A 31 3.08 10.03 -2.52
N ARG A 32 2.52 9.68 -1.37
CA ARG A 32 2.41 8.26 -0.97
C ARG A 32 1.36 7.54 -1.81
N TYR A 33 1.29 6.20 -1.66
CA TYR A 33 0.31 5.40 -2.39
C TYR A 33 -1.09 6.01 -2.33
N ASN A 34 -1.71 6.13 -3.49
CA ASN A 34 -3.04 6.69 -3.67
C ASN A 34 -3.76 5.91 -4.80
N PHE A 35 -4.79 6.52 -5.39
CA PHE A 35 -5.54 5.90 -6.50
C PHE A 35 -4.65 5.56 -7.72
N ILE A 36 -3.56 6.30 -7.98
CA ILE A 36 -2.62 5.98 -9.07
C ILE A 36 -2.00 4.59 -8.86
N ALA A 37 -1.65 4.23 -7.61
CA ALA A 37 -1.13 2.91 -7.30
C ALA A 37 -2.18 1.80 -7.54
N VAL A 38 -3.46 2.12 -7.35
CA VAL A 38 -4.57 1.21 -7.66
C VAL A 38 -4.74 1.06 -9.18
N ASP A 39 -4.66 2.15 -9.94
CA ASP A 39 -4.73 2.12 -11.40
C ASP A 39 -3.59 1.30 -12.01
N TYR A 40 -2.39 1.36 -11.40
CA TYR A 40 -1.25 0.55 -11.79
C TYR A 40 -1.49 -0.95 -11.64
N LEU A 41 -2.36 -1.36 -10.71
CA LEU A 41 -2.79 -2.77 -10.62
C LEU A 41 -3.82 -3.14 -11.69
N ILE A 42 -4.61 -2.18 -12.17
CA ILE A 42 -5.61 -2.42 -13.21
C ILE A 42 -4.94 -2.53 -14.59
N TYR A 43 -4.02 -1.62 -14.89
CA TYR A 43 -3.28 -1.54 -16.16
C TYR A 43 -1.90 -2.21 -16.06
N THR A 44 -1.87 -3.40 -15.46
CA THR A 44 -0.63 -4.10 -15.08
C THR A 44 0.34 -4.30 -16.26
N ASN A 45 -0.15 -4.63 -17.45
CA ASN A 45 0.71 -4.94 -18.60
C ASN A 45 1.48 -3.71 -19.10
N GLU A 46 0.81 -2.56 -19.23
CA GLU A 46 1.41 -1.30 -19.65
C GLU A 46 2.42 -0.80 -18.60
N VAL A 47 2.04 -0.92 -17.32
CA VAL A 47 2.89 -0.50 -16.21
C VAL A 47 4.15 -1.36 -16.10
N ILE A 48 4.04 -2.67 -16.23
CA ILE A 48 5.21 -3.57 -16.22
C ILE A 48 6.16 -3.21 -17.36
N GLY A 49 5.64 -2.96 -18.57
CA GLY A 49 6.46 -2.51 -19.69
C GLY A 49 7.26 -1.25 -19.36
N ASN A 50 6.59 -0.21 -18.88
CA ASN A 50 7.21 1.06 -18.51
C ASN A 50 8.25 0.92 -17.38
N ILE A 51 7.97 0.08 -16.37
CA ILE A 51 8.91 -0.18 -15.27
C ILE A 51 10.17 -0.89 -15.79
N LEU A 52 10.02 -1.89 -16.66
CA LEU A 52 11.14 -2.63 -17.22
C LEU A 52 12.05 -1.76 -18.09
N GLU A 53 11.49 -0.76 -18.78
CA GLU A 53 12.23 0.20 -19.59
C GLU A 53 12.92 1.28 -18.75
N SER A 54 12.26 1.74 -17.67
CA SER A 54 12.72 2.89 -16.87
C SER A 54 13.67 2.51 -15.75
N TYR A 55 13.60 1.29 -15.21
CA TYR A 55 14.34 0.89 -14.01
C TYR A 55 15.13 -0.41 -14.22
N PRO A 56 16.30 -0.52 -13.59
CA PRO A 56 17.07 -1.78 -13.58
C PRO A 56 16.42 -2.80 -12.64
N VAL A 57 15.33 -3.40 -13.11
CA VAL A 57 14.44 -4.26 -12.31
C VAL A 57 15.17 -5.45 -11.69
N LEU A 58 16.04 -6.13 -12.47
CA LEU A 58 16.76 -7.30 -11.99
C LEU A 58 17.70 -7.00 -10.80
N PRO A 59 18.57 -5.96 -10.84
CA PRO A 59 19.35 -5.55 -9.67
C PRO A 59 18.49 -5.14 -8.47
N LEU A 60 17.37 -4.44 -8.69
CA LEU A 60 16.49 -4.01 -7.60
C LEU A 60 15.85 -5.20 -6.88
N PHE A 61 15.27 -6.14 -7.62
CA PHE A 61 14.68 -7.34 -7.04
C PHE A 61 15.73 -8.22 -6.35
N SER A 62 16.91 -8.34 -6.95
CA SER A 62 18.03 -9.06 -6.33
C SER A 62 18.46 -8.39 -5.00
N GLY A 63 18.53 -7.07 -4.96
CA GLY A 63 18.82 -6.32 -3.75
C GLY A 63 17.77 -6.53 -2.65
N VAL A 64 16.49 -6.40 -3.00
CA VAL A 64 15.37 -6.67 -2.08
C VAL A 64 15.44 -8.09 -1.53
N PHE A 65 15.71 -9.08 -2.38
CA PHE A 65 15.82 -10.48 -1.98
C PHE A 65 17.00 -10.71 -1.02
N ILE A 66 18.18 -10.20 -1.35
CA ILE A 66 19.40 -10.35 -0.52
C ILE A 66 19.21 -9.68 0.84
N VAL A 67 18.70 -8.45 0.89
CA VAL A 67 18.43 -7.73 2.14
C VAL A 67 17.41 -8.49 2.98
N SER A 68 16.33 -8.96 2.36
CA SER A 68 15.30 -9.73 3.05
C SER A 68 15.84 -11.04 3.62
N LEU A 69 16.69 -11.73 2.87
CA LEU A 69 17.34 -12.97 3.31
C LEU A 69 18.27 -12.70 4.49
N ALA A 70 19.12 -11.67 4.42
CA ALA A 70 20.03 -11.30 5.49
C ALA A 70 19.28 -10.94 6.78
N LEU A 71 18.24 -10.12 6.69
CA LEU A 71 17.39 -9.77 7.83
C LEU A 71 16.67 -10.99 8.40
N THR A 72 16.19 -11.88 7.54
CA THR A 72 15.54 -13.13 7.96
C THR A 72 16.48 -14.02 8.73
N ILE A 73 17.71 -14.20 8.24
CA ILE A 73 18.74 -15.00 8.93
C ILE A 73 19.04 -14.38 10.30
N TRP A 74 19.19 -13.07 10.36
CA TRP A 74 19.46 -12.36 11.61
C TRP A 74 18.33 -12.55 12.63
N VAL A 75 17.08 -12.33 12.23
CA VAL A 75 15.89 -12.54 13.08
C VAL A 75 15.78 -14.00 13.51
N TYR A 76 15.93 -14.93 12.56
CA TYR A 76 15.83 -16.36 12.83
C TYR A 76 16.87 -16.84 13.87
N LEU A 77 18.13 -16.40 13.72
CA LEU A 77 19.18 -16.77 14.68
C LEU A 77 18.91 -16.23 16.08
N LYS A 78 18.30 -15.05 16.19
CA LYS A 78 17.93 -14.43 17.47
C LYS A 78 16.71 -15.11 18.13
N THR A 79 15.73 -15.51 17.34
CA THR A 79 14.42 -15.94 17.86
C THR A 79 14.23 -17.45 17.94
N ARG A 80 15.00 -18.24 17.17
CA ARG A 80 14.80 -19.69 17.06
C ARG A 80 14.85 -20.44 18.41
N LYS A 81 15.68 -19.98 19.36
CA LYS A 81 15.81 -20.64 20.67
C LYS A 81 14.59 -20.38 21.55
N GLY A 82 14.14 -19.14 21.65
CA GLY A 82 13.02 -18.79 22.51
C GLY A 82 11.64 -19.33 22.05
N LEU A 83 11.43 -19.45 20.74
CA LEU A 83 10.13 -19.94 20.21
C LEU A 83 10.00 -21.46 20.28
N LEU A 84 11.12 -22.19 20.24
CA LEU A 84 11.12 -23.66 20.31
C LEU A 84 10.96 -24.18 21.73
N ASP A 85 11.33 -23.37 22.73
CA ASP A 85 11.33 -23.74 24.15
C ASP A 85 10.03 -23.37 24.88
N LEU A 86 8.98 -22.93 24.16
CA LEU A 86 7.65 -22.68 24.79
C LEU A 86 7.04 -23.99 25.27
N PRO A 87 6.92 -24.21 26.59
CA PRO A 87 6.70 -25.55 27.16
C PRO A 87 5.26 -26.05 27.04
N ASN A 88 4.27 -25.18 26.71
CA ASN A 88 2.86 -25.55 26.75
C ASN A 88 2.10 -24.99 25.54
N ILE A 89 1.28 -25.85 24.89
CA ILE A 89 0.36 -25.50 23.80
C ILE A 89 -0.61 -24.38 24.21
N PHE A 90 -0.98 -24.33 25.49
CA PHE A 90 -1.86 -23.29 26.02
C PHE A 90 -1.22 -21.90 25.98
N ILE A 91 0.07 -21.80 26.33
CA ILE A 91 0.82 -20.53 26.26
C ILE A 91 0.97 -20.09 24.79
N LYS A 92 1.21 -21.02 23.86
CA LYS A 92 1.24 -20.73 22.41
C LYS A 92 -0.10 -20.17 21.91
N GLY A 93 -1.21 -20.76 22.36
CA GLY A 93 -2.56 -20.30 22.03
C GLY A 93 -2.84 -18.88 22.55
N ILE A 94 -2.53 -18.63 23.82
CA ILE A 94 -2.71 -17.29 24.43
C ILE A 94 -1.84 -16.24 23.71
N SER A 95 -0.58 -16.54 23.40
CA SER A 95 0.30 -15.60 22.72
C SER A 95 -0.19 -15.28 21.30
N LEU A 96 -0.74 -16.26 20.58
CA LEU A 96 -1.33 -16.05 19.27
C LEU A 96 -2.56 -15.13 19.33
N VAL A 97 -3.46 -15.38 20.29
CA VAL A 97 -4.65 -14.55 20.51
C VAL A 97 -4.26 -13.12 20.92
N ALA A 98 -3.30 -12.97 21.84
CA ALA A 98 -2.80 -11.66 22.26
C ALA A 98 -2.19 -10.88 21.08
N TYR A 99 -1.42 -11.55 20.23
CA TYR A 99 -0.87 -10.95 19.00
C TYR A 99 -1.99 -10.54 18.02
N GLY A 100 -3.00 -11.37 17.84
CA GLY A 100 -4.17 -11.04 17.01
C GLY A 100 -4.93 -9.81 17.52
N ILE A 101 -5.13 -9.71 18.85
CA ILE A 101 -5.76 -8.53 19.48
C ILE A 101 -4.91 -7.28 19.27
N LEU A 102 -3.58 -7.37 19.44
CA LEU A 102 -2.67 -6.23 19.22
C LEU A 102 -2.68 -5.77 17.77
N LEU A 103 -2.70 -6.71 16.82
CA LEU A 103 -2.84 -6.36 15.39
C LEU A 103 -4.17 -5.66 15.11
N ALA A 104 -5.28 -6.21 15.57
CA ALA A 104 -6.60 -5.61 15.39
C ALA A 104 -6.68 -4.22 16.03
N ALA A 105 -6.14 -4.04 17.23
CA ALA A 105 -6.07 -2.76 17.92
C ALA A 105 -5.20 -1.74 17.16
N SER A 106 -4.07 -2.16 16.58
CA SER A 106 -3.21 -1.28 15.80
C SER A 106 -3.87 -0.82 14.50
N VAL A 107 -4.55 -1.71 13.78
CA VAL A 107 -5.32 -1.37 12.57
C VAL A 107 -6.45 -0.40 12.93
N PHE A 108 -7.19 -0.66 14.01
CA PHE A 108 -8.25 0.22 14.48
C PHE A 108 -7.71 1.60 14.90
N ALA A 109 -6.60 1.65 15.62
CA ALA A 109 -5.95 2.91 16.01
C ALA A 109 -5.51 3.72 14.78
N LEU A 110 -4.88 3.06 13.79
CA LEU A 110 -4.46 3.70 12.53
C LEU A 110 -5.65 4.28 11.76
N SER A 111 -6.79 3.59 11.72
CA SER A 111 -8.00 4.07 11.04
C SER A 111 -8.63 5.31 11.69
N LYS A 112 -8.32 5.59 12.97
CA LYS A 112 -8.80 6.76 13.72
C LYS A 112 -7.87 7.97 13.67
N ILE A 113 -6.63 7.78 13.23
CA ILE A 113 -5.66 8.88 13.11
C ILE A 113 -6.02 9.72 11.88
N LYS A 114 -6.81 10.77 12.08
CA LYS A 114 -6.99 11.82 11.08
C LYS A 114 -5.80 12.75 11.16
N LEU A 115 -4.97 12.73 10.13
CA LEU A 115 -3.88 13.71 9.97
C LEU A 115 -4.51 15.05 9.60
N ASN A 116 -4.61 15.95 10.57
CA ASN A 116 -5.34 17.21 10.48
C ASN A 116 -4.37 18.41 10.48
N SER A 117 -3.26 18.31 9.76
CA SER A 117 -2.40 19.47 9.54
C SER A 117 -2.96 20.32 8.40
N SER A 118 -2.88 21.65 8.54
CA SER A 118 -3.17 22.60 7.47
C SER A 118 -2.18 22.51 6.30
N ASN A 119 -1.06 21.82 6.50
CA ASN A 119 -0.05 21.58 5.48
C ASN A 119 -0.26 20.21 4.81
N ILE A 120 -0.63 20.23 3.54
CA ILE A 120 -0.88 19.02 2.72
C ILE A 120 0.35 18.11 2.68
N PHE A 121 1.56 18.67 2.57
CA PHE A 121 2.80 17.88 2.55
C PHE A 121 3.04 17.15 3.87
N GLN A 122 2.74 17.78 5.01
CA GLN A 122 2.83 17.11 6.31
C GLN A 122 1.86 15.94 6.42
N ASN A 123 0.65 16.11 5.91
CA ASN A 123 -0.35 15.03 5.90
C ASN A 123 0.11 13.87 5.00
N GLU A 124 0.72 14.17 3.84
CA GLU A 124 1.25 13.14 2.94
C GLU A 124 2.41 12.35 3.57
N ILE A 125 3.40 13.03 4.14
CA ILE A 125 4.57 12.38 4.76
C ILE A 125 4.19 11.56 5.99
N SER A 126 3.23 12.05 6.79
CA SER A 126 2.78 11.39 8.01
C SER A 126 1.82 10.22 7.78
N ALA A 127 1.23 10.13 6.59
CA ALA A 127 0.31 9.06 6.25
C ALA A 127 1.03 7.71 6.08
N ASN A 128 0.35 6.62 6.43
CA ASN A 128 0.83 5.29 6.12
C ASN A 128 0.43 4.91 4.70
N GLY A 129 1.40 4.61 3.83
CA GLY A 129 1.16 4.32 2.41
C GLY A 129 0.23 3.12 2.19
N LEU A 130 0.37 2.04 2.97
CA LEU A 130 -0.51 0.88 2.87
C LEU A 130 -1.96 1.19 3.25
N VAL A 131 -2.17 2.03 4.27
CA VAL A 131 -3.52 2.47 4.66
C VAL A 131 -4.13 3.31 3.56
N LYS A 132 -3.39 4.27 3.00
CA LYS A 132 -3.84 5.08 1.86
C LYS A 132 -4.16 4.23 0.62
N PHE A 133 -3.31 3.24 0.33
CA PHE A 133 -3.57 2.30 -0.76
C PHE A 133 -4.86 1.53 -0.54
N TYR A 134 -5.07 1.00 0.67
CA TYR A 134 -6.27 0.25 1.03
C TYR A 134 -7.53 1.12 0.94
N ASP A 135 -7.46 2.35 1.42
CA ASP A 135 -8.56 3.31 1.32
C ASP A 135 -8.89 3.64 -0.14
N ALA A 136 -7.87 3.89 -0.97
CA ALA A 136 -8.05 4.15 -2.40
C ALA A 136 -8.60 2.92 -3.14
N PHE A 137 -8.17 1.72 -2.76
CA PHE A 137 -8.67 0.47 -3.34
C PHE A 137 -10.14 0.22 -3.03
N ASN A 138 -10.58 0.52 -1.81
CA ASN A 138 -11.98 0.34 -1.41
C ASN A 138 -12.89 1.46 -1.93
N ASN A 139 -12.38 2.70 -2.00
CA ASN A 139 -13.12 3.88 -2.43
C ASN A 139 -12.81 4.22 -3.89
N LYS A 140 -12.92 3.23 -4.77
CA LYS A 140 -12.59 3.33 -6.22
C LYS A 140 -13.44 4.34 -6.99
N VAL A 141 -14.50 4.83 -6.42
CA VAL A 141 -15.39 5.77 -7.10
C VAL A 141 -14.88 7.18 -6.80
N LEU A 142 -14.26 7.82 -7.81
CA LEU A 142 -14.18 9.27 -7.82
C LEU A 142 -15.63 9.76 -7.79
N ASP A 143 -16.03 10.36 -6.68
CA ASP A 143 -17.30 11.04 -6.60
C ASP A 143 -17.19 12.33 -7.42
N PHE A 144 -17.53 12.24 -8.70
CA PHE A 144 -17.43 13.35 -9.63
C PHE A 144 -18.24 14.56 -9.17
N ASP A 145 -19.33 14.32 -8.42
CA ASP A 145 -20.20 15.39 -7.90
C ASP A 145 -19.52 16.20 -6.80
N VAL A 146 -18.54 15.62 -6.09
CA VAL A 146 -17.75 16.32 -5.06
C VAL A 146 -16.56 17.08 -5.65
N PHE A 147 -15.93 16.57 -6.70
CA PHE A 147 -14.68 17.13 -7.25
C PHE A 147 -14.89 18.05 -8.45
N TYR A 148 -15.99 17.90 -9.15
CA TYR A 148 -16.29 18.70 -10.34
C TYR A 148 -17.64 19.38 -10.20
N PRO A 149 -17.77 20.65 -10.62
CA PRO A 149 -19.08 21.26 -10.71
C PRO A 149 -19.92 20.51 -11.75
N THR A 150 -20.90 19.77 -11.28
CA THR A 150 -21.83 19.03 -12.13
C THR A 150 -23.02 19.90 -12.48
N MET A 151 -23.57 19.66 -13.64
CA MET A 151 -24.77 20.33 -14.12
C MET A 151 -25.84 19.29 -14.46
N ASP A 152 -27.08 19.66 -14.33
CA ASP A 152 -28.20 18.79 -14.71
C ASP A 152 -28.06 18.30 -16.16
N THR A 153 -28.28 16.98 -16.38
CA THR A 153 -28.07 16.33 -17.67
C THR A 153 -28.88 16.96 -18.80
N GLN A 154 -30.10 17.42 -18.53
CA GLN A 154 -30.95 18.08 -19.53
C GLN A 154 -30.41 19.47 -19.89
N LYS A 155 -29.88 20.18 -18.91
CA LYS A 155 -29.25 21.48 -19.12
C LYS A 155 -27.97 21.36 -19.93
N ALA A 156 -27.10 20.37 -19.60
CA ALA A 156 -25.90 20.08 -20.35
C ALA A 156 -26.20 19.71 -21.82
N LEU A 157 -27.19 18.86 -22.03
CA LEU A 157 -27.63 18.47 -23.37
C LEU A 157 -28.13 19.66 -24.19
N ASN A 158 -28.97 20.53 -23.59
CA ASN A 158 -29.48 21.72 -24.26
C ASN A 158 -28.38 22.73 -24.61
N GLU A 159 -27.38 22.92 -23.75
CA GLU A 159 -26.25 23.80 -24.04
C GLU A 159 -25.38 23.25 -25.18
N GLU A 160 -25.10 21.94 -25.21
CA GLU A 160 -24.37 21.31 -26.30
C GLU A 160 -25.12 21.35 -27.64
N LEU A 161 -26.42 21.07 -27.63
CA LEU A 161 -27.27 21.20 -28.82
C LEU A 161 -27.31 22.65 -29.31
N GLY A 162 -27.35 23.63 -28.42
CA GLY A 162 -27.25 25.05 -28.76
C GLY A 162 -25.94 25.41 -29.46
N ARG A 163 -24.81 24.89 -28.97
CA ARG A 163 -23.49 25.10 -29.60
C ARG A 163 -23.41 24.49 -30.98
N LEU A 164 -23.89 23.26 -31.16
CA LEU A 164 -23.89 22.56 -32.45
C LEU A 164 -24.78 23.24 -33.49
N HIS A 165 -25.80 24.01 -33.08
CA HIS A 165 -26.65 24.78 -33.98
C HIS A 165 -26.09 26.17 -34.32
N THR A 166 -25.18 26.72 -33.55
CA THR A 166 -24.53 28.03 -33.82
C THR A 166 -23.32 27.92 -34.74
N ASP A 167 -22.74 26.73 -34.92
CA ASP A 167 -21.57 26.50 -35.79
C ASP A 167 -21.97 26.16 -37.25
N LYS A 168 -23.18 26.44 -37.67
CA LYS A 168 -23.64 26.40 -39.07
C LYS A 168 -23.98 27.80 -39.56
#